data_7417ae3fa3a942024b9678d046233a23
#
_entry.id   7417ae3fa3a942024b9678d046233a23
#
_cell.length_a   1.000
_cell.length_b   1.000
_cell.length_c   1.000
_cell.angle_alpha   90.00
_cell.angle_beta   90.00
_cell.angle_gamma   90.00
#
_symmetry.space_group_name_H-M   'P 1'
#
loop_
_entity.id
_entity.type
_entity.pdbx_description
1 polymer ?
#
loop_
_entity_poly.entity_id
_entity_poly.type
_entity_poly.pdbx_seq_one_letter_code
_entity_poly.pdbx_strand_id
1 'polypeptide(L)'
;MSAPVISLTVRDLLRYTLSQSDNNASNIMFKNMLNTAQTDSFIAKLIPHSSFQIAYTEEEMSADHDKAYSNYTSPLGAAMLMNRLFTESLISNEKQDFIKNALKECKTGIDRIVAPLLDKEGVVIAHKTGSGDVNENGILAAQNDVAYICLPNKVCYTLAVFVKDFKGNESQASQFVAHISAVVYSLLINTALN
;
A
#
# COMPACT_ATOMS: atom_id res chain seq x y z
N MET A 1 -18.48 -23.41 22.85
CA MET A 1 -18.48 -21.99 23.26
C MET A 1 -18.58 -21.19 21.98
N SER A 2 -19.60 -20.32 21.84
CA SER A 2 -19.68 -19.40 20.70
C SER A 2 -18.57 -18.36 20.82
N ALA A 3 -17.90 -18.03 19.70
CA ALA A 3 -16.94 -16.94 19.65
C ALA A 3 -17.60 -15.63 20.11
N PRO A 4 -16.90 -14.76 20.84
CA PRO A 4 -17.46 -13.48 21.25
C PRO A 4 -17.82 -12.64 20.02
N VAL A 5 -19.02 -12.06 20.01
CA VAL A 5 -19.45 -11.11 18.98
C VAL A 5 -18.73 -9.78 19.26
N ILE A 6 -17.93 -9.33 18.30
CA ILE A 6 -17.24 -8.04 18.35
C ILE A 6 -17.97 -7.08 17.42
N SER A 7 -18.36 -5.90 17.90
CA SER A 7 -18.88 -4.83 17.07
C SER A 7 -17.74 -3.90 16.63
N LEU A 8 -17.57 -3.72 15.33
CA LEU A 8 -16.59 -2.81 14.72
C LEU A 8 -17.30 -1.72 13.93
N THR A 9 -16.77 -0.52 13.99
CA THR A 9 -17.22 0.58 13.11
C THR A 9 -16.55 0.50 11.75
N VAL A 10 -17.10 1.20 10.74
CA VAL A 10 -16.44 1.36 9.44
C VAL A 10 -15.05 1.99 9.58
N ARG A 11 -14.89 2.89 10.54
CA ARG A 11 -13.60 3.51 10.87
C ARG A 11 -12.58 2.48 11.35
N ASP A 12 -13.00 1.52 12.17
CA ASP A 12 -12.14 0.43 12.65
C ASP A 12 -11.73 -0.49 11.50
N LEU A 13 -12.67 -0.88 10.63
CA LEU A 13 -12.40 -1.71 9.46
C LEU A 13 -11.40 -1.03 8.50
N LEU A 14 -11.59 0.26 8.21
CA LEU A 14 -10.65 1.04 7.41
C LEU A 14 -9.26 1.10 8.06
N ARG A 15 -9.19 1.31 9.37
CA ARG A 15 -7.91 1.33 10.09
C ARG A 15 -7.20 -0.02 10.00
N TYR A 16 -7.89 -1.13 10.25
CA TYR A 16 -7.32 -2.47 10.14
C TYR A 16 -6.82 -2.75 8.72
N THR A 17 -7.62 -2.44 7.71
CA THR A 17 -7.23 -2.62 6.30
C THR A 17 -5.99 -1.80 5.93
N LEU A 18 -5.93 -0.52 6.33
CA LEU A 18 -4.85 0.37 5.93
C LEU A 18 -3.58 0.17 6.75
N SER A 19 -3.69 -0.03 8.08
CA SER A 19 -2.51 -0.09 8.96
C SER A 19 -1.98 -1.51 9.20
N GLN A 20 -2.82 -2.53 9.05
CA GLN A 20 -2.45 -3.93 9.31
C GLN A 20 -2.62 -4.84 8.09
N SER A 21 -3.14 -4.29 6.98
CA SER A 21 -3.45 -5.06 5.76
C SER A 21 -4.42 -6.22 6.03
N ASP A 22 -5.44 -6.00 6.89
CA ASP A 22 -6.39 -7.03 7.29
C ASP A 22 -7.38 -7.34 6.16
N ASN A 23 -7.27 -8.56 5.61
CA ASN A 23 -8.09 -9.03 4.51
C ASN A 23 -9.56 -9.20 4.91
N ASN A 24 -9.84 -9.63 6.17
CA ASN A 24 -11.21 -9.79 6.64
C ASN A 24 -11.91 -8.44 6.75
N ALA A 25 -11.24 -7.41 7.26
CA ALA A 25 -11.78 -6.06 7.32
C ALA A 25 -12.07 -5.52 5.90
N SER A 26 -11.18 -5.76 4.93
CA SER A 26 -11.38 -5.42 3.52
C SER A 26 -12.60 -6.13 2.92
N ASN A 27 -12.67 -7.46 3.09
CA ASN A 27 -13.77 -8.28 2.58
C ASN A 27 -15.14 -7.85 3.17
N ILE A 28 -15.20 -7.54 4.47
CA ILE A 28 -16.43 -7.04 5.12
C ILE A 28 -16.89 -5.73 4.48
N MET A 29 -15.96 -4.81 4.17
CA MET A 29 -16.30 -3.55 3.50
C MET A 29 -16.81 -3.78 2.08
N PHE A 30 -16.15 -4.61 1.27
CA PHE A 30 -16.59 -4.94 -0.08
C PHE A 30 -17.95 -5.64 -0.09
N LYS A 31 -18.21 -6.52 0.88
CA LYS A 31 -19.48 -7.22 1.00
C LYS A 31 -20.66 -6.33 1.38
N ASN A 32 -20.42 -5.30 2.21
CA ASN A 32 -21.51 -4.56 2.85
C ASN A 32 -21.64 -3.09 2.41
N MET A 33 -20.65 -2.54 1.70
CA MET A 33 -20.61 -1.11 1.38
C MET A 33 -20.49 -0.84 -0.12
N LEU A 34 -19.35 -1.20 -0.73
CA LEU A 34 -19.06 -0.97 -2.14
C LEU A 34 -18.48 -2.23 -2.74
N ASN A 35 -18.94 -2.59 -3.92
CA ASN A 35 -18.31 -3.70 -4.66
C ASN A 35 -17.02 -3.24 -5.39
N THR A 36 -16.27 -4.21 -5.91
CA THR A 36 -15.01 -3.97 -6.62
C THR A 36 -15.20 -3.06 -7.84
N ALA A 37 -16.27 -3.26 -8.63
CA ALA A 37 -16.55 -2.46 -9.83
C ALA A 37 -16.83 -0.98 -9.49
N GLN A 38 -17.54 -0.69 -8.40
CA GLN A 38 -17.77 0.67 -7.94
C GLN A 38 -16.49 1.34 -7.46
N THR A 39 -15.63 0.57 -6.76
CA THR A 39 -14.34 1.05 -6.30
C THR A 39 -13.40 1.30 -7.48
N ASP A 40 -13.32 0.38 -8.43
CA ASP A 40 -12.56 0.53 -9.67
C ASP A 40 -12.97 1.80 -10.44
N SER A 41 -14.27 1.97 -10.66
CA SER A 41 -14.83 3.15 -11.34
C SER A 41 -14.55 4.47 -10.59
N PHE A 42 -14.46 4.44 -9.26
CA PHE A 42 -14.10 5.62 -8.48
C PHE A 42 -12.60 5.95 -8.64
N ILE A 43 -11.73 4.97 -8.53
CA ILE A 43 -10.27 5.15 -8.69
C ILE A 43 -9.92 5.60 -10.12
N ALA A 44 -10.66 5.15 -11.14
CA ALA A 44 -10.50 5.58 -12.52
C ALA A 44 -10.75 7.09 -12.75
N LYS A 45 -11.40 7.79 -11.82
CA LYS A 45 -11.50 9.25 -11.83
C LYS A 45 -10.25 9.94 -11.26
N LEU A 46 -9.41 9.20 -10.54
CA LEU A 46 -8.24 9.73 -9.87
C LEU A 46 -6.95 9.45 -10.63
N ILE A 47 -6.82 8.28 -11.23
CA ILE A 47 -5.62 7.88 -12.01
C ILE A 47 -6.05 7.20 -13.31
N PRO A 48 -5.16 7.11 -14.33
CA PRO A 48 -5.49 6.44 -15.60
C PRO A 48 -5.91 4.98 -15.38
N HIS A 49 -7.08 4.60 -15.89
CA HIS A 49 -7.61 3.22 -15.75
C HIS A 49 -6.71 2.16 -16.38
N SER A 50 -5.89 2.54 -17.37
CA SER A 50 -4.87 1.65 -17.95
C SER A 50 -3.75 1.26 -16.96
N SER A 51 -3.66 1.91 -15.81
CA SER A 51 -2.60 1.67 -14.83
C SER A 51 -3.00 0.73 -13.70
N PHE A 52 -4.27 0.32 -13.60
CA PHE A 52 -4.76 -0.54 -12.51
C PHE A 52 -6.04 -1.29 -12.91
N GLN A 53 -6.37 -2.32 -12.14
CA GLN A 53 -7.66 -3.02 -12.18
C GLN A 53 -8.00 -3.56 -10.80
N ILE A 54 -9.25 -3.36 -10.35
CA ILE A 54 -9.82 -3.94 -9.14
C ILE A 54 -10.99 -4.84 -9.56
N ALA A 55 -10.72 -6.12 -9.77
CA ALA A 55 -11.69 -7.09 -10.26
C ALA A 55 -12.28 -7.96 -9.14
N TYR A 56 -11.47 -8.37 -8.18
CA TYR A 56 -11.80 -9.37 -7.16
C TYR A 56 -11.50 -8.88 -5.76
N THR A 57 -12.21 -9.46 -4.78
CA THR A 57 -11.93 -9.28 -3.34
C THR A 57 -10.79 -10.20 -2.90
N GLU A 58 -10.24 -9.97 -1.71
CA GLU A 58 -9.22 -10.85 -1.11
C GLU A 58 -9.75 -12.28 -0.91
N GLU A 59 -11.03 -12.43 -0.55
CA GLU A 59 -11.68 -13.73 -0.39
C GLU A 59 -11.74 -14.50 -1.72
N GLU A 60 -12.09 -13.82 -2.81
CA GLU A 60 -12.15 -14.41 -4.15
C GLU A 60 -10.77 -14.81 -4.70
N MET A 61 -9.74 -13.98 -4.44
CA MET A 61 -8.36 -14.26 -4.83
C MET A 61 -7.75 -15.39 -4.00
N SER A 62 -8.08 -15.49 -2.72
CA SER A 62 -7.63 -16.58 -1.84
C SER A 62 -8.27 -17.93 -2.22
N ALA A 63 -9.51 -17.91 -2.73
CA ALA A 63 -10.18 -19.11 -3.19
C ALA A 63 -9.70 -19.60 -4.58
N ASP A 64 -9.11 -18.71 -5.37
CA ASP A 64 -8.67 -18.98 -6.74
C ASP A 64 -7.45 -18.11 -7.06
N HIS A 65 -6.25 -18.71 -7.01
CA HIS A 65 -4.98 -17.99 -7.18
C HIS A 65 -4.82 -17.35 -8.57
N ASP A 66 -5.50 -17.86 -9.62
CA ASP A 66 -5.42 -17.22 -10.94
C ASP A 66 -6.09 -15.84 -10.95
N LYS A 67 -7.05 -15.60 -10.05
CA LYS A 67 -7.70 -14.30 -9.87
C LYS A 67 -6.77 -13.24 -9.27
N ALA A 68 -5.75 -13.64 -8.50
CA ALA A 68 -4.82 -12.70 -7.91
C ALA A 68 -4.09 -11.84 -8.96
N TYR A 69 -3.78 -12.40 -10.11
CA TYR A 69 -3.14 -11.66 -11.21
C TYR A 69 -4.09 -10.72 -11.98
N SER A 70 -5.40 -10.84 -11.76
CA SER A 70 -6.40 -9.94 -12.35
C SER A 70 -6.53 -8.61 -11.61
N ASN A 71 -6.15 -8.58 -10.32
CA ASN A 71 -5.98 -7.34 -9.57
C ASN A 71 -4.56 -6.85 -9.77
N TYR A 72 -4.39 -5.67 -10.34
CA TYR A 72 -3.06 -5.10 -10.54
C TYR A 72 -3.06 -3.59 -10.43
N THR A 73 -1.90 -3.04 -10.16
CA THR A 73 -1.58 -1.64 -10.43
C THR A 73 -0.12 -1.52 -10.89
N SER A 74 0.15 -0.54 -11.76
CA SER A 74 1.54 -0.19 -12.09
C SER A 74 2.17 0.59 -10.93
N PRO A 75 3.51 0.54 -10.76
CA PRO A 75 4.19 1.38 -9.77
C PRO A 75 3.87 2.87 -9.95
N LEU A 76 3.79 3.34 -11.19
CA LEU A 76 3.43 4.73 -11.49
C LEU A 76 1.99 5.04 -11.07
N GLY A 77 1.02 4.16 -11.35
CA GLY A 77 -0.38 4.34 -10.94
C GLY A 77 -0.52 4.42 -9.42
N ALA A 78 0.14 3.52 -8.69
CA ALA A 78 0.15 3.53 -7.23
C ALA A 78 0.81 4.81 -6.68
N ALA A 79 1.95 5.22 -7.24
CA ALA A 79 2.63 6.45 -6.85
C ALA A 79 1.77 7.70 -7.12
N MET A 80 1.09 7.76 -8.26
CA MET A 80 0.18 8.87 -8.59
C MET A 80 -0.96 8.95 -7.59
N LEU A 81 -1.62 7.84 -7.26
CA LEU A 81 -2.74 7.82 -6.31
C LEU A 81 -2.27 8.25 -4.91
N MET A 82 -1.14 7.71 -4.45
CA MET A 82 -0.54 8.07 -3.17
C MET A 82 -0.16 9.56 -3.13
N ASN A 83 0.50 10.07 -4.16
CA ASN A 83 0.87 11.48 -4.26
C ASN A 83 -0.36 12.40 -4.19
N ARG A 84 -1.39 12.12 -4.99
CA ARG A 84 -2.63 12.91 -5.01
C ARG A 84 -3.34 12.89 -3.67
N LEU A 85 -3.37 11.74 -2.97
CA LEU A 85 -3.94 11.64 -1.63
C LEU A 85 -3.27 12.62 -0.65
N PHE A 86 -1.97 12.86 -0.78
CA PHE A 86 -1.22 13.73 0.13
C PHE A 86 -1.17 15.19 -0.30
N THR A 87 -1.27 15.49 -1.60
CA THR A 87 -1.05 16.83 -2.16
C THR A 87 -2.32 17.53 -2.67
N GLU A 88 -3.40 16.78 -2.92
CA GLU A 88 -4.66 17.32 -3.43
C GLU A 88 -5.81 17.10 -2.43
N SER A 89 -6.93 17.83 -2.63
CA SER A 89 -8.17 17.63 -1.88
C SER A 89 -9.09 16.71 -2.69
N LEU A 90 -9.08 15.41 -2.37
CA LEU A 90 -9.84 14.38 -3.10
C LEU A 90 -11.22 14.11 -2.49
N ILE A 91 -11.31 14.24 -1.17
CA ILE A 91 -12.52 14.01 -0.36
C ILE A 91 -12.53 15.02 0.79
N SER A 92 -13.52 14.97 1.69
CA SER A 92 -13.53 15.87 2.86
C SER A 92 -12.25 15.72 3.71
N ASN A 93 -11.74 16.84 4.21
CA ASN A 93 -10.47 16.88 4.96
C ASN A 93 -10.43 15.86 6.11
N GLU A 94 -11.51 15.77 6.91
CA GLU A 94 -11.59 14.81 8.02
C GLU A 94 -11.34 13.37 7.58
N LYS A 95 -11.98 12.95 6.47
CA LYS A 95 -11.84 11.59 5.93
C LYS A 95 -10.46 11.36 5.33
N GLN A 96 -9.94 12.35 4.62
CA GLN A 96 -8.63 12.29 4.00
C GLN A 96 -7.52 12.24 5.04
N ASP A 97 -7.61 13.04 6.09
CA ASP A 97 -6.66 13.04 7.22
C ASP A 97 -6.70 11.71 7.98
N PHE A 98 -7.88 11.12 8.14
CA PHE A 98 -8.01 9.78 8.70
C PHE A 98 -7.23 8.74 7.88
N ILE A 99 -7.39 8.73 6.56
CA ILE A 99 -6.67 7.82 5.66
C ILE A 99 -5.16 8.06 5.74
N LYS A 100 -4.72 9.32 5.66
CA LYS A 100 -3.31 9.70 5.77
C LYS A 100 -2.69 9.22 7.09
N ASN A 101 -3.41 9.38 8.20
CA ASN A 101 -2.93 8.94 9.51
C ASN A 101 -2.90 7.41 9.63
N ALA A 102 -3.89 6.70 9.11
CA ALA A 102 -3.88 5.23 9.08
C ALA A 102 -2.70 4.68 8.28
N LEU A 103 -2.31 5.33 7.17
CA LEU A 103 -1.13 4.97 6.38
C LEU A 103 0.19 5.27 7.10
N LYS A 104 0.26 6.32 7.93
CA LYS A 104 1.41 6.59 8.80
C LYS A 104 1.54 5.57 9.94
N GLU A 105 0.43 4.97 10.36
CA GLU A 105 0.37 3.92 11.38
C GLU A 105 0.58 2.51 10.79
N CYS A 106 0.93 2.38 9.52
CA CYS A 106 1.11 1.08 8.86
C CYS A 106 2.20 0.26 9.56
N LYS A 107 1.87 -1.01 9.86
CA LYS A 107 2.72 -1.93 10.62
C LYS A 107 3.32 -3.05 9.76
N THR A 108 2.86 -3.18 8.52
CA THR A 108 3.35 -4.21 7.59
C THR A 108 4.53 -3.69 6.79
N GLY A 109 5.46 -4.57 6.40
CA GLY A 109 6.59 -4.24 5.52
C GLY A 109 7.58 -3.24 6.07
N ILE A 110 7.81 -3.26 7.39
CA ILE A 110 8.85 -2.43 8.05
C ILE A 110 10.26 -2.77 7.56
N ASP A 111 10.41 -3.87 6.86
CA ASP A 111 11.62 -4.39 6.21
C ASP A 111 11.78 -3.94 4.74
N ARG A 112 10.86 -3.10 4.22
CA ARG A 112 10.82 -2.62 2.81
C ARG A 112 11.22 -1.14 2.71
N ILE A 113 10.41 -0.30 2.07
CA ILE A 113 10.71 1.15 1.89
C ILE A 113 11.06 1.83 3.22
N VAL A 114 10.41 1.44 4.30
CA VAL A 114 10.57 2.04 5.63
C VAL A 114 11.92 1.68 6.27
N ALA A 115 12.45 0.49 6.02
CA ALA A 115 13.62 -0.05 6.71
C ALA A 115 14.82 0.91 6.83
N PRO A 116 15.33 1.54 5.76
CA PRO A 116 16.47 2.45 5.85
C PRO A 116 16.14 3.82 6.45
N LEU A 117 14.86 4.08 6.78
CA LEU A 117 14.36 5.37 7.21
C LEU A 117 13.92 5.38 8.68
N LEU A 118 13.84 4.21 9.34
CA LEU A 118 13.33 4.06 10.71
C LEU A 118 14.08 4.93 11.72
N ASP A 119 15.41 5.02 11.59
CA ASP A 119 16.28 5.75 12.51
C ASP A 119 16.58 7.17 12.05
N LYS A 120 15.89 7.66 11.01
CA LYS A 120 16.12 9.00 10.47
C LYS A 120 15.22 10.01 11.15
N GLU A 121 15.80 10.81 12.01
CA GLU A 121 15.09 11.86 12.76
C GLU A 121 14.37 12.84 11.81
N GLY A 122 13.12 13.16 12.14
CA GLY A 122 12.30 14.11 11.39
C GLY A 122 11.76 13.61 10.05
N VAL A 123 12.00 12.35 9.67
CA VAL A 123 11.38 11.73 8.49
C VAL A 123 9.96 11.28 8.84
N VAL A 124 8.99 11.69 8.03
CA VAL A 124 7.60 11.25 8.14
C VAL A 124 7.28 10.33 6.97
N ILE A 125 6.74 9.15 7.27
CA ILE A 125 6.43 8.12 6.28
C ILE A 125 4.97 7.70 6.42
N ALA A 126 4.29 7.63 5.29
CA ALA A 126 2.99 6.98 5.17
C ALA A 126 3.08 5.97 4.03
N HIS A 127 2.76 4.69 4.28
CA HIS A 127 2.96 3.67 3.28
C HIS A 127 1.88 2.58 3.31
N LYS A 128 1.82 1.79 2.24
CA LYS A 128 0.98 0.60 2.13
C LYS A 128 1.70 -0.48 1.34
N THR A 129 1.73 -1.67 1.92
CA THR A 129 2.32 -2.86 1.32
C THR A 129 1.29 -3.70 0.57
N GLY A 130 1.78 -4.50 -0.36
CA GLY A 130 1.07 -5.62 -0.99
C GLY A 130 2.01 -6.82 -1.08
N SER A 131 1.55 -7.99 -0.66
CA SER A 131 2.32 -9.23 -0.75
C SER A 131 1.48 -10.29 -1.46
N GLY A 132 2.12 -11.09 -2.30
CA GLY A 132 1.55 -12.29 -2.88
C GLY A 132 2.24 -13.53 -2.31
N ASP A 133 1.61 -14.68 -2.52
CA ASP A 133 2.13 -15.96 -2.04
C ASP A 133 3.30 -16.47 -2.91
N VAL A 134 4.04 -17.41 -2.35
CA VAL A 134 5.02 -18.20 -3.11
C VAL A 134 4.29 -19.36 -3.75
N ASN A 135 4.38 -19.49 -5.07
CA ASN A 135 3.74 -20.58 -5.80
C ASN A 135 4.51 -21.92 -5.66
N GLU A 136 3.94 -23.00 -6.18
CA GLU A 136 4.53 -24.34 -6.15
C GLU A 136 5.92 -24.45 -6.82
N ASN A 137 6.28 -23.50 -7.68
CA ASN A 137 7.60 -23.41 -8.34
C ASN A 137 8.59 -22.57 -7.54
N GLY A 138 8.26 -22.14 -6.33
CA GLY A 138 9.10 -21.30 -5.48
C GLY A 138 9.23 -19.85 -5.96
N ILE A 139 8.27 -19.38 -6.75
CA ILE A 139 8.24 -18.01 -7.27
C ILE A 139 7.31 -17.17 -6.39
N LEU A 140 7.84 -16.11 -5.80
CA LEU A 140 7.09 -15.11 -5.05
C LEU A 140 6.31 -14.22 -6.01
N ALA A 141 4.99 -14.26 -5.95
CA ALA A 141 4.11 -13.54 -6.87
C ALA A 141 4.27 -12.02 -6.76
N ALA A 142 4.37 -11.48 -5.54
CA ALA A 142 4.52 -10.04 -5.33
C ALA A 142 5.15 -9.70 -3.98
N GLN A 143 6.00 -8.65 -3.96
CA GLN A 143 6.52 -8.01 -2.75
C GLN A 143 6.59 -6.51 -3.00
N ASN A 144 5.51 -5.81 -2.72
CA ASN A 144 5.28 -4.44 -3.13
C ASN A 144 5.21 -3.49 -1.95
N ASP A 145 5.62 -2.25 -2.16
CA ASP A 145 5.42 -1.16 -1.21
C ASP A 145 5.28 0.17 -1.96
N VAL A 146 4.40 1.04 -1.50
CA VAL A 146 4.25 2.42 -1.97
C VAL A 146 4.19 3.35 -0.78
N ALA A 147 4.98 4.41 -0.79
CA ALA A 147 5.11 5.34 0.31
C ALA A 147 5.09 6.81 -0.14
N TYR A 148 4.49 7.66 0.68
CA TYR A 148 4.68 9.11 0.66
C TYR A 148 5.61 9.48 1.83
N ILE A 149 6.72 10.13 1.53
CA ILE A 149 7.82 10.38 2.47
C ILE A 149 8.13 11.86 2.48
N CYS A 150 8.18 12.48 3.67
CA CYS A 150 8.64 13.85 3.86
C CYS A 150 9.92 13.86 4.70
N LEU A 151 10.94 14.53 4.18
CA LEU A 151 12.26 14.67 4.79
C LEU A 151 12.32 15.91 5.71
N PRO A 152 13.27 15.99 6.66
CA PRO A 152 13.45 17.13 7.54
C PRO A 152 13.71 18.45 6.79
N ASN A 153 14.32 18.37 5.60
CA ASN A 153 14.57 19.49 4.68
C ASN A 153 13.31 19.96 3.92
N LYS A 154 12.10 19.46 4.28
CA LYS A 154 10.80 19.75 3.67
C LYS A 154 10.60 19.22 2.25
N VAL A 155 11.53 18.44 1.71
CA VAL A 155 11.32 17.70 0.47
C VAL A 155 10.39 16.55 0.76
N CYS A 156 9.26 16.47 0.04
CA CYS A 156 8.37 15.32 0.06
C CYS A 156 8.38 14.61 -1.30
N TYR A 157 8.34 13.30 -1.29
CA TYR A 157 8.31 12.49 -2.51
C TYR A 157 7.46 11.23 -2.33
N THR A 158 7.06 10.66 -3.44
CA THR A 158 6.38 9.37 -3.47
C THR A 158 7.30 8.33 -4.12
N LEU A 159 7.43 7.18 -3.48
CA LEU A 159 8.20 6.04 -3.96
C LEU A 159 7.29 4.81 -4.03
N ALA A 160 7.25 4.15 -5.19
CA ALA A 160 6.62 2.86 -5.36
C ALA A 160 7.63 1.86 -5.90
N VAL A 161 7.83 0.76 -5.19
CA VAL A 161 8.73 -0.33 -5.59
C VAL A 161 7.93 -1.63 -5.58
N PHE A 162 7.83 -2.24 -6.76
CA PHE A 162 7.07 -3.48 -6.95
C PHE A 162 8.00 -4.57 -7.47
N VAL A 163 8.06 -5.65 -6.72
CA VAL A 163 8.76 -6.88 -7.10
C VAL A 163 7.72 -7.91 -7.49
N LYS A 164 7.80 -8.44 -8.71
CA LYS A 164 6.86 -9.40 -9.26
C LYS A 164 7.59 -10.63 -9.78
N ASP A 165 6.96 -11.81 -9.60
CA ASP A 165 7.45 -13.08 -10.11
C ASP A 165 8.93 -13.34 -9.75
N PHE A 166 9.27 -13.09 -8.49
CA PHE A 166 10.64 -13.13 -7.99
C PHE A 166 11.06 -14.55 -7.63
N LYS A 167 12.16 -14.99 -8.23
CA LYS A 167 12.78 -16.28 -7.91
C LYS A 167 13.74 -16.13 -6.74
N GLY A 168 13.21 -16.17 -5.53
CA GLY A 168 13.92 -16.01 -4.28
C GLY A 168 12.93 -15.99 -3.12
N ASN A 169 13.39 -15.62 -1.93
CA ASN A 169 12.52 -15.54 -0.76
C ASN A 169 12.05 -14.09 -0.48
N GLU A 170 11.05 -13.96 0.37
CA GLU A 170 10.48 -12.67 0.77
C GLU A 170 11.53 -11.70 1.34
N SER A 171 12.47 -12.22 2.16
CA SER A 171 13.51 -11.38 2.76
C SER A 171 14.43 -10.76 1.70
N GLN A 172 14.78 -11.51 0.66
CA GLN A 172 15.62 -10.99 -0.44
C GLN A 172 14.87 -9.93 -1.24
N ALA A 173 13.56 -10.14 -1.51
CA ALA A 173 12.73 -9.17 -2.18
C ALA A 173 12.57 -7.88 -1.33
N SER A 174 12.33 -8.02 -0.02
CA SER A 174 12.25 -6.88 0.91
C SER A 174 13.57 -6.10 0.96
N GLN A 175 14.71 -6.77 1.03
CA GLN A 175 16.03 -6.12 1.02
C GLN A 175 16.26 -5.34 -0.28
N PHE A 176 15.83 -5.86 -1.41
CA PHE A 176 15.89 -5.13 -2.68
C PHE A 176 15.08 -3.84 -2.65
N VAL A 177 13.84 -3.90 -2.13
CA VAL A 177 12.97 -2.73 -1.94
C VAL A 177 13.63 -1.71 -0.99
N ALA A 178 14.16 -2.17 0.14
CA ALA A 178 14.85 -1.33 1.12
C ALA A 178 16.10 -0.65 0.54
N HIS A 179 16.87 -1.37 -0.26
CA HIS A 179 18.06 -0.82 -0.91
C HIS A 179 17.71 0.34 -1.88
N ILE A 180 16.68 0.16 -2.70
CA ILE A 180 16.19 1.25 -3.58
C ILE A 180 15.79 2.47 -2.74
N SER A 181 15.05 2.26 -1.64
CA SER A 181 14.65 3.34 -0.75
C SER A 181 15.85 4.08 -0.16
N ALA A 182 16.89 3.36 0.27
CA ALA A 182 18.11 3.95 0.81
C ALA A 182 18.84 4.82 -0.22
N VAL A 183 18.92 4.37 -1.47
CA VAL A 183 19.55 5.14 -2.56
C VAL A 183 18.76 6.41 -2.84
N VAL A 184 17.43 6.31 -2.97
CA VAL A 184 16.58 7.49 -3.22
C VAL A 184 16.68 8.49 -2.07
N TYR A 185 16.63 8.03 -0.82
CA TYR A 185 16.82 8.89 0.34
C TYR A 185 18.16 9.64 0.30
N SER A 186 19.25 8.94 0.04
CA SER A 186 20.59 9.53 0.00
C SER A 186 20.76 10.60 -1.08
N LEU A 187 20.06 10.45 -2.19
CA LEU A 187 20.04 11.44 -3.27
C LEU A 187 19.24 12.69 -2.88
N LEU A 188 18.07 12.52 -2.24
CA LEU A 188 17.14 13.61 -1.97
C LEU A 188 17.47 14.41 -0.70
N ILE A 189 18.04 13.78 0.32
CA ILE A 189 18.41 14.49 1.56
C ILE A 189 19.46 15.59 1.30
N ASN A 190 20.31 15.40 0.32
CA ASN A 190 21.37 16.33 -0.05
C ASN A 190 20.95 17.39 -1.09
N THR A 191 19.77 17.24 -1.72
CA THR A 191 19.34 18.09 -2.85
C THR A 191 18.73 19.42 -2.40
N ALA A 192 18.27 19.55 -1.16
CA ALA A 192 17.45 20.67 -0.69
C ALA A 192 18.24 21.78 0.03
N LEU A 193 19.54 21.87 -0.18
CA LEU A 193 20.39 22.90 0.44
C LEU A 193 20.85 24.00 -0.54
N ASN A 194 20.23 24.09 -1.73
CA ASN A 194 20.51 25.16 -2.69
C ASN A 194 19.33 26.12 -2.83
#